data_aba400cdebf2eab73f33f1fc16cd9f44
#
_entry.id   aba400cdebf2eab73f33f1fc16cd9f44
#
_cell.length_a   1.000
_cell.length_b   1.000
_cell.length_c   1.000
_cell.angle_alpha   90.00
_cell.angle_beta   90.00
_cell.angle_gamma   90.00
#
_symmetry.space_group_name_H-M   'P 1'
#
loop_
_entity.id
_entity.type
_entity.pdbx_description
1 polymer ?
#
loop_
_entity_poly.entity_id
_entity_poly.type
_entity_poly.pdbx_seq_one_letter_code
_entity_poly.pdbx_strand_id
1 'polypeptide(L)'
;MPSAEFPAAPGRRLGRREKGPRAPRAGSPAPSGRGASGLVISLLVILVTVAVGFADAILSDGELGWPTGAALLLTSVFGAFAVRRDADSIAFLIPPVAFLIATLTAGQLFLDSGEGSLVNRAVIVFFTLAANWIWILGSTLAALIIVLVRRRRS
;
A
#
# COMPACT_ATOMS: atom_id res chain seq x y z
N MET A 1 -22.62 3.57 85.77
CA MET A 1 -21.66 3.52 84.68
C MET A 1 -22.34 4.01 83.43
N PRO A 2 -22.00 5.20 82.89
CA PRO A 2 -22.65 5.72 81.68
C PRO A 2 -22.02 5.14 80.47
N SER A 3 -22.86 4.68 79.54
CA SER A 3 -22.51 4.16 78.24
C SER A 3 -22.03 5.27 77.35
N ALA A 4 -20.83 5.13 76.79
CA ALA A 4 -20.27 6.04 75.83
C ALA A 4 -20.89 5.86 74.44
N GLU A 5 -21.66 6.83 73.98
CA GLU A 5 -22.16 6.91 72.60
C GLU A 5 -21.01 7.34 71.70
N PHE A 6 -20.65 6.46 70.76
CA PHE A 6 -19.72 6.83 69.66
C PHE A 6 -20.48 7.59 68.56
N PRO A 7 -20.02 8.75 68.17
CA PRO A 7 -20.63 9.48 67.06
C PRO A 7 -20.36 8.76 65.73
N ALA A 8 -21.44 8.48 64.96
CA ALA A 8 -21.39 7.90 63.63
C ALA A 8 -20.57 8.78 62.68
N ALA A 9 -19.60 8.18 61.99
CA ALA A 9 -18.81 8.83 60.94
C ALA A 9 -19.70 9.27 59.77
N PRO A 10 -19.52 10.46 59.20
CA PRO A 10 -20.30 10.93 58.05
C PRO A 10 -19.94 10.11 56.81
N GLY A 11 -20.97 9.48 56.27
CA GLY A 11 -20.91 8.65 55.07
C GLY A 11 -20.32 9.40 53.92
N ARG A 12 -19.18 8.91 53.43
CA ARG A 12 -18.51 9.35 52.22
C ARG A 12 -19.42 9.01 51.03
N ARG A 13 -20.24 9.97 50.58
CA ARG A 13 -20.98 9.87 49.31
C ARG A 13 -19.97 9.76 48.18
N LEU A 14 -19.75 8.53 47.71
CA LEU A 14 -19.09 8.28 46.41
C LEU A 14 -19.99 8.92 45.35
N GLY A 15 -19.57 10.11 44.94
CA GLY A 15 -20.19 10.79 43.82
C GLY A 15 -20.11 9.91 42.58
N ARG A 16 -21.23 9.31 42.25
CA ARG A 16 -21.48 8.63 40.98
C ARG A 16 -21.32 9.69 39.90
N ARG A 17 -20.13 9.75 39.29
CA ARG A 17 -19.83 10.59 38.13
C ARG A 17 -20.75 10.11 37.01
N GLU A 18 -21.90 10.71 36.87
CA GLU A 18 -22.76 10.54 35.69
C GLU A 18 -21.90 10.92 34.45
N LYS A 19 -21.62 9.91 33.64
CA LYS A 19 -21.09 10.12 32.28
C LYS A 19 -22.20 10.82 31.51
N GLY A 20 -22.17 12.16 31.50
CA GLY A 20 -23.00 12.96 30.62
C GLY A 20 -22.86 12.49 29.16
N PRO A 21 -23.90 12.66 28.33
CA PRO A 21 -23.85 12.29 26.92
C PRO A 21 -22.60 12.92 26.29
N ARG A 22 -21.67 12.08 25.80
CA ARG A 22 -20.55 12.57 25.03
C ARG A 22 -21.11 13.28 23.81
N ALA A 23 -21.01 14.61 23.77
CA ALA A 23 -21.27 15.39 22.57
C ALA A 23 -20.52 14.72 21.41
N PRO A 24 -21.15 14.63 20.18
CA PRO A 24 -20.44 14.15 19.00
C PRO A 24 -19.19 14.99 18.86
N ARG A 25 -18.02 14.36 18.96
CA ARG A 25 -16.75 15.03 18.64
C ARG A 25 -16.88 15.49 17.19
N ALA A 26 -17.13 16.76 16.98
CA ALA A 26 -16.94 17.42 15.70
C ALA A 26 -15.59 16.94 15.17
N GLY A 27 -15.59 16.37 13.94
CA GLY A 27 -14.51 15.61 13.37
C GLY A 27 -13.17 16.29 13.63
N SER A 28 -12.27 15.55 14.28
CA SER A 28 -10.88 15.97 14.38
C SER A 28 -10.39 16.25 12.96
N PRO A 29 -9.81 17.42 12.69
CA PRO A 29 -9.22 17.68 11.37
C PRO A 29 -8.26 16.54 11.07
N ALA A 30 -8.43 15.92 9.90
CA ALA A 30 -7.59 14.82 9.47
C ALA A 30 -6.11 15.28 9.60
N PRO A 31 -5.24 14.47 10.19
CA PRO A 31 -3.84 14.86 10.37
C PRO A 31 -3.25 15.21 9.01
N SER A 32 -2.91 16.46 8.82
CA SER A 32 -2.25 16.99 7.62
C SER A 32 -0.77 16.56 7.60
N GLY A 33 -0.55 15.24 7.59
CA GLY A 33 0.79 14.67 7.45
C GLY A 33 1.37 15.07 6.10
N ARG A 34 2.59 15.60 6.07
CA ARG A 34 3.34 15.86 4.84
C ARG A 34 3.53 14.55 4.07
N GLY A 35 3.04 14.50 2.85
CA GLY A 35 3.14 13.37 1.95
C GLY A 35 1.87 13.15 1.12
N ALA A 36 2.00 12.55 -0.04
CA ALA A 36 0.87 12.20 -0.89
C ALA A 36 0.07 11.04 -0.26
N SER A 37 -1.23 10.99 -0.55
CA SER A 37 -2.05 9.86 -0.10
C SER A 37 -1.54 8.57 -0.73
N GLY A 38 -1.63 7.45 0.00
CA GLY A 38 -1.20 6.14 -0.50
C GLY A 38 -1.87 5.80 -1.83
N LEU A 39 -3.11 6.21 -2.03
CA LEU A 39 -3.86 5.98 -3.26
C LEU A 39 -3.26 6.73 -4.46
N VAL A 40 -2.88 8.00 -4.29
CA VAL A 40 -2.23 8.78 -5.37
C VAL A 40 -0.90 8.18 -5.76
N ILE A 41 -0.08 7.77 -4.78
CA ILE A 41 1.20 7.11 -5.05
C ILE A 41 0.98 5.77 -5.74
N SER A 42 0.00 4.96 -5.29
CA SER A 42 -0.34 3.69 -5.93
C SER A 42 -0.70 3.87 -7.40
N LEU A 43 -1.59 4.81 -7.69
CA LEU A 43 -2.01 5.12 -9.05
C LEU A 43 -0.84 5.59 -9.90
N LEU A 44 0.05 6.41 -9.35
CA LEU A 44 1.24 6.89 -10.07
C LEU A 44 2.18 5.74 -10.40
N VAL A 45 2.49 4.85 -9.45
CA VAL A 45 3.34 3.69 -9.69
C VAL A 45 2.74 2.78 -10.76
N ILE A 46 1.45 2.47 -10.65
CA ILE A 46 0.75 1.64 -11.64
C ILE A 46 0.78 2.32 -13.01
N LEU A 47 0.42 3.59 -13.10
CA LEU A 47 0.36 4.33 -14.36
C LEU A 47 1.70 4.37 -15.07
N VAL A 48 2.77 4.72 -14.34
CA VAL A 48 4.12 4.78 -14.92
C VAL A 48 4.60 3.40 -15.34
N THR A 49 4.38 2.37 -14.51
CA THR A 49 4.78 0.99 -14.84
C THR A 49 4.04 0.49 -16.09
N VAL A 50 2.74 0.75 -16.17
CA VAL A 50 1.93 0.37 -17.35
C VAL A 50 2.37 1.15 -18.59
N ALA A 51 2.60 2.46 -18.48
CA ALA A 51 3.04 3.28 -19.62
C ALA A 51 4.40 2.83 -20.16
N VAL A 52 5.37 2.56 -19.26
CA VAL A 52 6.67 2.01 -19.69
C VAL A 52 6.51 0.59 -20.23
N GLY A 53 5.64 -0.24 -19.64
CA GLY A 53 5.33 -1.58 -20.14
C GLY A 53 4.74 -1.55 -21.56
N PHE A 54 3.87 -0.59 -21.87
CA PHE A 54 3.39 -0.39 -23.26
C PHE A 54 4.51 0.00 -24.22
N ALA A 55 5.38 0.92 -23.81
CA ALA A 55 6.52 1.32 -24.63
C ALA A 55 7.49 0.15 -24.86
N ASP A 56 7.78 -0.62 -23.80
CA ASP A 56 8.63 -1.80 -23.85
C ASP A 56 8.04 -2.88 -24.75
N ALA A 57 6.75 -3.18 -24.61
CA ALA A 57 6.06 -4.14 -25.45
C ALA A 57 6.05 -3.76 -26.93
N ILE A 58 5.90 -2.47 -27.25
CA ILE A 58 5.98 -1.98 -28.64
C ILE A 58 7.39 -2.12 -29.20
N LEU A 59 8.43 -1.91 -28.40
CA LEU A 59 9.83 -1.97 -28.84
C LEU A 59 10.38 -3.40 -28.88
N SER A 60 9.76 -4.34 -28.15
CA SER A 60 10.23 -5.71 -27.94
C SER A 60 9.21 -6.76 -28.43
N ASP A 61 8.37 -6.44 -29.39
CA ASP A 61 7.39 -7.35 -29.99
C ASP A 61 6.50 -8.08 -28.97
N GLY A 62 6.07 -7.37 -27.92
CA GLY A 62 5.14 -7.88 -26.90
C GLY A 62 5.81 -8.39 -25.63
N GLU A 63 7.12 -8.45 -25.57
CA GLU A 63 7.84 -8.86 -24.37
C GLU A 63 8.00 -7.70 -23.38
N LEU A 64 7.72 -7.96 -22.10
CA LEU A 64 8.04 -7.03 -21.01
C LEU A 64 9.41 -7.41 -20.44
N GLY A 65 10.39 -6.55 -20.69
CA GLY A 65 11.76 -6.78 -20.34
C GLY A 65 12.28 -5.93 -19.17
N TRP A 66 13.58 -5.73 -19.15
CA TRP A 66 14.29 -4.96 -18.14
C TRP A 66 13.84 -3.49 -18.01
N PRO A 67 13.41 -2.76 -19.09
CA PRO A 67 12.98 -1.37 -18.94
C PRO A 67 11.73 -1.25 -18.05
N THR A 68 10.75 -2.15 -18.24
CA THR A 68 9.54 -2.22 -17.38
C THR A 68 9.91 -2.55 -15.93
N GLY A 69 10.82 -3.48 -15.72
CA GLY A 69 11.34 -3.84 -14.40
C GLY A 69 12.08 -2.68 -13.72
N ALA A 70 12.92 -1.97 -14.45
CA ALA A 70 13.64 -0.81 -13.94
C ALA A 70 12.68 0.34 -13.57
N ALA A 71 11.69 0.62 -14.42
CA ALA A 71 10.65 1.61 -14.13
C ALA A 71 9.86 1.25 -12.87
N LEU A 72 9.47 -0.02 -12.71
CA LEU A 72 8.81 -0.52 -11.52
C LEU A 72 9.66 -0.28 -10.27
N LEU A 73 10.95 -0.61 -10.31
CA LEU A 73 11.86 -0.44 -9.18
C LEU A 73 12.00 1.04 -8.81
N LEU A 74 12.27 1.90 -9.79
CA LEU A 74 12.45 3.33 -9.56
C LEU A 74 11.18 3.98 -9.00
N THR A 75 10.03 3.69 -9.60
CA THR A 75 8.74 4.26 -9.15
C THR A 75 8.33 3.74 -7.79
N SER A 76 8.64 2.48 -7.46
CA SER A 76 8.36 1.89 -6.15
C SER A 76 9.24 2.50 -5.05
N VAL A 77 10.53 2.70 -5.32
CA VAL A 77 11.45 3.38 -4.41
C VAL A 77 10.98 4.81 -4.17
N PHE A 78 10.68 5.55 -5.25
CA PHE A 78 10.20 6.92 -5.13
C PHE A 78 8.86 6.99 -4.37
N GLY A 79 7.94 6.08 -4.69
CA GLY A 79 6.66 5.94 -4.01
C GLY A 79 6.81 5.67 -2.51
N ALA A 80 7.73 4.78 -2.12
CA ALA A 80 7.99 4.47 -0.72
C ALA A 80 8.54 5.68 0.08
N PHE A 81 9.27 6.60 -0.58
CA PHE A 81 9.70 7.85 0.03
C PHE A 81 8.57 8.89 0.12
N ALA A 82 7.73 8.96 -0.90
CA ALA A 82 6.69 9.99 -1.04
C ALA A 82 5.40 9.67 -0.26
N VAL A 83 5.14 8.39 0.03
CA VAL A 83 3.93 7.94 0.72
C VAL A 83 3.89 8.43 2.17
N ARG A 84 2.68 8.76 2.66
CA ARG A 84 2.45 9.07 4.08
C ARG A 84 2.66 7.83 4.95
N ARG A 85 3.13 8.03 6.17
CA ARG A 85 3.39 6.95 7.15
C ARG A 85 2.16 6.09 7.46
N ASP A 86 0.97 6.67 7.38
CA ASP A 86 -0.30 5.97 7.63
C ASP A 86 -0.61 4.92 6.55
N ALA A 87 0.01 5.04 5.36
CA ALA A 87 -0.20 4.18 4.21
C ALA A 87 1.02 3.28 3.88
N ASP A 88 1.97 3.17 4.80
CA ASP A 88 3.20 2.39 4.63
C ASP A 88 2.95 0.93 4.20
N SER A 89 1.87 0.33 4.73
CA SER A 89 1.53 -1.07 4.41
C SER A 89 1.12 -1.28 2.95
N ILE A 90 0.67 -0.24 2.28
CA ILE A 90 0.25 -0.30 0.88
C ILE A 90 1.49 -0.27 -0.03
N ALA A 91 2.54 0.44 0.35
CA ALA A 91 3.71 0.69 -0.49
C ALA A 91 4.44 -0.58 -0.97
N PHE A 92 4.46 -1.66 -0.19
CA PHE A 92 5.10 -2.91 -0.59
C PHE A 92 4.19 -3.88 -1.36
N LEU A 93 2.85 -3.69 -1.31
CA LEU A 93 1.90 -4.47 -2.09
C LEU A 93 1.76 -3.95 -3.54
N ILE A 94 2.07 -2.67 -3.77
CA ILE A 94 1.87 -2.03 -5.07
C ILE A 94 2.76 -2.62 -6.17
N PRO A 95 4.07 -2.88 -5.96
CA PRO A 95 4.94 -3.36 -7.03
C PRO A 95 4.46 -4.63 -7.72
N PRO A 96 4.11 -5.73 -7.02
CA PRO A 96 3.62 -6.93 -7.70
C PRO A 96 2.30 -6.71 -8.43
N VAL A 97 1.42 -5.88 -7.85
CA VAL A 97 0.12 -5.55 -8.48
C VAL A 97 0.33 -4.69 -9.72
N ALA A 98 1.21 -3.69 -9.68
CA ALA A 98 1.51 -2.83 -10.82
C ALA A 98 2.10 -3.63 -12.00
N PHE A 99 3.03 -4.56 -11.70
CA PHE A 99 3.61 -5.41 -12.72
C PHE A 99 2.60 -6.40 -13.30
N LEU A 100 1.73 -6.98 -12.48
CA LEU A 100 0.64 -7.84 -12.92
C LEU A 100 -0.31 -7.08 -13.88
N ILE A 101 -0.69 -5.85 -13.53
CA ILE A 101 -1.54 -5.01 -14.40
C ILE A 101 -0.82 -4.70 -15.72
N ALA A 102 0.46 -4.36 -15.68
CA ALA A 102 1.25 -4.11 -16.89
C ALA A 102 1.30 -5.36 -17.79
N THR A 103 1.50 -6.55 -17.22
CA THR A 103 1.50 -7.82 -17.96
C THR A 103 0.14 -8.15 -18.55
N LEU A 104 -0.95 -7.88 -17.80
CA LEU A 104 -2.32 -8.13 -18.27
C LEU A 104 -2.79 -7.12 -19.32
N THR A 105 -2.18 -5.96 -19.41
CA THR A 105 -2.53 -4.90 -20.36
C THR A 105 -1.52 -4.85 -21.52
N ALA A 106 -0.33 -4.35 -21.27
CA ALA A 106 0.69 -4.16 -22.30
C ALA A 106 1.21 -5.50 -22.88
N GLY A 107 1.45 -6.49 -22.02
CA GLY A 107 1.94 -7.81 -22.44
C GLY A 107 0.94 -8.64 -23.26
N GLN A 108 -0.33 -8.20 -23.36
CA GLN A 108 -1.34 -8.89 -24.16
C GLN A 108 -1.63 -8.22 -25.51
N LEU A 109 -0.99 -7.07 -25.79
CA LEU A 109 -1.26 -6.27 -26.99
C LEU A 109 -0.94 -7.01 -28.30
N PHE A 110 0.08 -7.85 -28.27
CA PHE A 110 0.59 -8.55 -29.45
C PHE A 110 0.10 -10.01 -29.55
N LEU A 111 -0.78 -10.43 -28.63
CA LEU A 111 -1.41 -11.74 -28.73
C LEU A 111 -2.53 -11.70 -29.78
N ASP A 112 -2.35 -12.44 -30.86
CA ASP A 112 -3.37 -12.61 -31.90
C ASP A 112 -4.69 -13.09 -31.32
N SER A 113 -5.77 -12.46 -31.76
CA SER A 113 -7.14 -12.72 -31.30
C SER A 113 -7.61 -14.15 -31.59
N GLY A 114 -6.89 -14.90 -32.41
CA GLY A 114 -7.25 -16.27 -32.87
C GLY A 114 -6.68 -17.39 -32.00
N GLU A 115 -5.61 -17.18 -31.26
CA GLU A 115 -4.95 -18.24 -30.47
C GLU A 115 -5.23 -18.19 -28.97
N GLY A 116 -6.08 -17.28 -28.52
CA GLY A 116 -6.19 -16.89 -27.14
C GLY A 116 -7.19 -17.66 -26.29
N SER A 117 -7.02 -18.97 -26.10
CA SER A 117 -7.62 -19.62 -24.93
C SER A 117 -7.19 -18.88 -23.67
N LEU A 118 -8.12 -18.65 -22.72
CA LEU A 118 -7.82 -18.05 -21.40
C LEU A 118 -6.64 -18.75 -20.71
N VAL A 119 -6.49 -20.05 -20.95
CA VAL A 119 -5.38 -20.85 -20.44
C VAL A 119 -4.05 -20.40 -21.03
N ASN A 120 -3.97 -20.18 -22.34
CA ASN A 120 -2.74 -19.73 -22.98
C ASN A 120 -2.33 -18.34 -22.49
N ARG A 121 -3.29 -17.42 -22.33
CA ARG A 121 -3.04 -16.09 -21.74
C ARG A 121 -2.54 -16.18 -20.30
N ALA A 122 -3.13 -17.03 -19.48
CA ALA A 122 -2.69 -17.26 -18.10
C ALA A 122 -1.27 -17.82 -18.05
N VAL A 123 -0.93 -18.75 -18.94
CA VAL A 123 0.41 -19.32 -19.05
C VAL A 123 1.44 -18.25 -19.43
N ILE A 124 1.14 -17.40 -20.40
CA ILE A 124 2.03 -16.31 -20.82
C ILE A 124 2.25 -15.32 -19.66
N VAL A 125 1.18 -14.90 -18.98
CA VAL A 125 1.28 -14.03 -17.80
C VAL A 125 2.16 -14.67 -16.73
N PHE A 126 1.96 -15.96 -16.45
CA PHE A 126 2.76 -16.69 -15.47
C PHE A 126 4.25 -16.71 -15.85
N PHE A 127 4.59 -17.02 -17.08
CA PHE A 127 5.98 -17.03 -17.55
C PHE A 127 6.60 -15.65 -17.55
N THR A 128 5.86 -14.62 -17.94
CA THR A 128 6.35 -13.22 -17.88
C THR A 128 6.65 -12.79 -16.45
N LEU A 129 5.76 -13.12 -15.50
CA LEU A 129 6.02 -12.86 -14.08
C LEU A 129 7.21 -13.66 -13.58
N ALA A 130 7.31 -14.94 -13.96
CA ALA A 130 8.42 -15.81 -13.58
C ALA A 130 9.75 -15.32 -14.17
N ALA A 131 9.80 -14.87 -15.40
CA ALA A 131 10.99 -14.30 -16.01
C ALA A 131 11.46 -13.01 -15.33
N ASN A 132 10.52 -12.21 -14.85
CA ASN A 132 10.78 -10.89 -14.23
C ASN A 132 10.77 -10.91 -12.68
N TRP A 133 10.82 -12.08 -12.06
CA TRP A 133 10.74 -12.24 -10.60
C TRP A 133 11.75 -11.39 -9.83
N ILE A 134 12.97 -11.22 -10.36
CA ILE A 134 14.04 -10.43 -9.74
C ILE A 134 13.61 -8.97 -9.60
N TRP A 135 12.97 -8.40 -10.61
CA TRP A 135 12.49 -7.01 -10.59
C TRP A 135 11.33 -6.83 -9.62
N ILE A 136 10.41 -7.81 -9.59
CA ILE A 136 9.23 -7.79 -8.71
C ILE A 136 9.68 -7.91 -7.25
N LEU A 137 10.51 -8.89 -6.92
CA LEU A 137 11.02 -9.07 -5.56
C LEU A 137 11.96 -7.92 -5.17
N GLY A 138 12.83 -7.49 -6.07
CA GLY A 138 13.75 -6.38 -5.82
C GLY A 138 13.03 -5.09 -5.50
N SER A 139 12.00 -4.72 -6.26
CA SER A 139 11.19 -3.53 -6.00
C SER A 139 10.38 -3.63 -4.70
N THR A 140 9.82 -4.80 -4.41
CA THR A 140 9.08 -5.05 -3.17
C THR A 140 9.99 -4.98 -1.94
N LEU A 141 11.17 -5.62 -2.01
CA LEU A 141 12.16 -5.58 -0.93
C LEU A 141 12.71 -4.16 -0.73
N ALA A 142 13.01 -3.43 -1.80
CA ALA A 142 13.47 -2.05 -1.70
C ALA A 142 12.43 -1.17 -1.00
N ALA A 143 11.16 -1.25 -1.41
CA ALA A 143 10.07 -0.53 -0.76
C ALA A 143 9.92 -0.91 0.72
N LEU A 144 9.99 -2.20 1.04
CA LEU A 144 9.90 -2.72 2.40
C LEU A 144 11.04 -2.20 3.28
N ILE A 145 12.29 -2.24 2.79
CA ILE A 145 13.46 -1.75 3.51
C ILE A 145 13.31 -0.26 3.82
N ILE A 146 12.88 0.55 2.83
CA ILE A 146 12.67 1.98 3.02
C ILE A 146 11.63 2.24 4.12
N VAL A 147 10.51 1.52 4.08
CA VAL A 147 9.45 1.63 5.08
C VAL A 147 9.96 1.23 6.48
N LEU A 148 10.70 0.13 6.59
CA LEU A 148 11.26 -0.33 7.87
C LEU A 148 12.28 0.64 8.45
N VAL A 149 13.21 1.15 7.62
CA VAL A 149 14.19 2.15 8.05
C VAL A 149 13.52 3.43 8.52
N ARG A 150 12.48 3.84 7.79
CA ARG A 150 11.70 5.03 8.14
C ARG A 150 10.94 4.88 9.46
N ARG A 151 10.40 3.68 9.74
CA ARG A 151 9.75 3.36 11.02
C ARG A 151 10.71 3.35 12.20
N ARG A 152 11.94 2.87 11.99
CA ARG A 152 12.96 2.82 13.06
C ARG A 152 13.51 4.19 13.46
N ARG A 153 13.41 5.18 12.56
CA ARG A 153 13.88 6.57 12.80
C ARG A 153 12.81 7.48 13.41
N SER A 154 11.65 6.95 13.74
CA SER A 154 10.52 7.66 14.37
C SER A 154 10.36 7.27 15.80
#